data_93ba7fef6d9eabe2503130ad1fcc4f61
#
_entry.id   93ba7fef6d9eabe2503130ad1fcc4f61
#
_cell.length_a   1.000
_cell.length_b   1.000
_cell.length_c   1.000
_cell.angle_alpha   90.00
_cell.angle_beta   90.00
_cell.angle_gamma   90.00
#
_symmetry.space_group_name_H-M   'P 1'
#
loop_
_entity.id
_entity.type
_entity.pdbx_description
1 polymer ?
#
loop_
_entity_poly.entity_id
_entity_poly.type
_entity_poly.pdbx_seq_one_letter_code
_entity_poly.pdbx_strand_id
1 'polypeptide(L)'
;MPVNKSGIEHAQLKRIRLFKNHQVPAKIVTRDYDPQLHYNQIISKSGLDDDDLLNEFDYFQNATHVKQRPISPKDIKIPQNFQVNLKSKWNGANNYFELYQNNKIKMRIALFFNTKQVSAVHYFDHFENLYRVDDYDRRGFRSREEFYTPDNKINMEQYLRPDGSVAIQVFHRFDRMTKLKVSQYRLVKFRGKDYEFNTISELLRFCLDDLAKNDPQVSIFVSDRTLVDDWAIMNMHQKSYKVLHLHNSQTNDANDPMHSGLNYNYELSLNNLDKWNAIITSTRKQANDVAKRFKPQIPIFIIPVGIVPEHVLNEPRIPMEQRTAGKVIAVARISNEKRLDDLIRAIGQARESVPKISLDIYGYENSEDNYSEPKKVKKVIQKLGLQDIVKLKGYTNNLVPIYQSAQIFGLTSRMEGFDLALMEAISHGVVGEVYDVNYGPNSIIKDGVNGNIIELRNWHKMANQFVKLFENPNLLQKLSSGAYASAKEYSPENIWATWINLIQDANRKNQGN
;
A
#
# COMPACT_ATOMS: atom_id res chain seq x y z
N MET A 1 -0.10 -5.26 -6.47
CA MET A 1 0.05 -3.94 -5.81
C MET A 1 -0.95 -2.96 -6.41
N PRO A 2 -1.70 -2.20 -5.64
CA PRO A 2 -2.68 -1.26 -6.17
C PRO A 2 -2.02 -0.13 -6.97
N VAL A 3 -2.76 0.44 -7.94
CA VAL A 3 -2.31 1.61 -8.72
C VAL A 3 -2.09 2.81 -7.79
N ASN A 4 -3.04 3.05 -6.89
CA ASN A 4 -2.92 4.06 -5.83
C ASN A 4 -2.26 3.41 -4.61
N LYS A 5 -0.98 3.68 -4.42
CA LYS A 5 -0.17 3.08 -3.36
C LYS A 5 -0.45 3.73 -2.01
N SER A 6 -0.54 2.92 -0.97
CA SER A 6 -0.54 3.39 0.43
C SER A 6 0.88 3.58 0.96
N GLY A 7 1.02 4.06 2.18
CA GLY A 7 2.32 4.21 2.82
C GLY A 7 3.16 2.93 2.88
N ILE A 8 2.51 1.76 3.02
CA ILE A 8 3.19 0.45 3.08
C ILE A 8 3.85 0.12 1.73
N GLU A 9 3.13 0.26 0.60
CA GLU A 9 3.69 0.01 -0.72
C GLU A 9 4.82 1.00 -1.04
N HIS A 10 4.69 2.28 -0.65
CA HIS A 10 5.78 3.25 -0.79
C HIS A 10 7.02 2.86 0.03
N ALA A 11 6.83 2.35 1.25
CA ALA A 11 7.93 1.86 2.08
C ALA A 11 8.62 0.63 1.46
N GLN A 12 7.84 -0.33 0.94
CA GLN A 12 8.38 -1.49 0.24
C GLN A 12 9.24 -1.11 -0.98
N LEU A 13 8.76 -0.16 -1.81
CA LEU A 13 9.50 0.33 -2.97
C LEU A 13 10.82 1.02 -2.59
N LYS A 14 10.80 1.85 -1.53
CA LYS A 14 12.03 2.48 -1.02
C LYS A 14 13.01 1.44 -0.49
N ARG A 15 12.52 0.44 0.22
CA ARG A 15 13.33 -0.68 0.75
C ARG A 15 13.98 -1.50 -0.37
N ILE A 16 13.24 -1.93 -1.40
CA ILE A 16 13.81 -2.68 -2.53
C ILE A 16 14.92 -1.88 -3.21
N ARG A 17 14.73 -0.59 -3.45
CA ARG A 17 15.79 0.26 -4.02
C ARG A 17 17.02 0.34 -3.12
N LEU A 18 16.82 0.45 -1.80
CA LEU A 18 17.93 0.45 -0.83
C LEU A 18 18.73 -0.86 -0.92
N PHE A 19 18.05 -2.01 -0.93
CA PHE A 19 18.70 -3.32 -1.02
C PHE A 19 19.44 -3.50 -2.35
N LYS A 20 18.84 -3.07 -3.47
CA LYS A 20 19.51 -3.07 -4.78
C LYS A 20 20.79 -2.25 -4.80
N ASN A 21 20.78 -1.05 -4.21
CA ASN A 21 21.96 -0.19 -4.15
C ASN A 21 23.10 -0.84 -3.36
N HIS A 22 22.78 -1.71 -2.42
CA HIS A 22 23.76 -2.47 -1.64
C HIS A 22 23.99 -3.90 -2.15
N GLN A 23 23.48 -4.24 -3.35
CA GLN A 23 23.66 -5.54 -4.00
C GLN A 23 23.16 -6.73 -3.15
N VAL A 24 22.14 -6.49 -2.31
CA VAL A 24 21.48 -7.53 -1.53
C VAL A 24 20.21 -7.96 -2.25
N PRO A 25 20.08 -9.23 -2.67
CA PRO A 25 18.88 -9.73 -3.34
C PRO A 25 17.65 -9.59 -2.44
N ALA A 26 16.58 -9.02 -2.98
CA ALA A 26 15.31 -8.91 -2.28
C ALA A 26 14.15 -8.89 -3.28
N LYS A 27 12.99 -9.41 -2.88
CA LYS A 27 11.78 -9.45 -3.71
C LYS A 27 10.57 -9.00 -2.89
N ILE A 28 9.62 -8.37 -3.56
CA ILE A 28 8.28 -8.15 -3.03
C ILE A 28 7.42 -9.33 -3.47
N VAL A 29 6.92 -10.10 -2.51
CA VAL A 29 6.00 -11.20 -2.77
C VAL A 29 4.55 -10.71 -2.60
N THR A 30 3.68 -11.01 -3.55
CA THR A 30 2.25 -10.69 -3.50
C THR A 30 1.42 -11.97 -3.61
N ARG A 31 0.29 -12.03 -2.87
CA ARG A 31 -0.57 -13.20 -2.78
C ARG A 31 -1.62 -13.23 -3.88
N ASP A 32 -2.44 -12.20 -3.96
CA ASP A 32 -3.67 -12.26 -4.76
C ASP A 32 -3.39 -12.18 -6.27
N TYR A 33 -4.19 -12.89 -7.06
CA TYR A 33 -4.13 -12.85 -8.52
C TYR A 33 -4.42 -11.44 -9.05
N ASP A 34 -3.54 -10.92 -9.90
CA ASP A 34 -3.70 -9.63 -10.57
C ASP A 34 -3.12 -9.68 -12.00
N PRO A 35 -3.97 -9.80 -13.05
CA PRO A 35 -3.51 -9.90 -14.44
C PRO A 35 -2.89 -8.60 -14.98
N GLN A 36 -2.89 -7.53 -14.19
CA GLN A 36 -2.30 -6.24 -14.54
C GLN A 36 -1.09 -5.89 -13.67
N LEU A 37 -0.67 -6.76 -12.76
CA LEU A 37 0.35 -6.46 -11.76
C LEU A 37 1.62 -5.87 -12.37
N HIS A 38 2.23 -6.58 -13.31
CA HIS A 38 3.47 -6.13 -13.99
C HIS A 38 3.28 -4.82 -14.75
N TYR A 39 2.16 -4.70 -15.48
CA TYR A 39 1.85 -3.47 -16.21
C TYR A 39 1.66 -2.26 -15.29
N ASN A 40 0.93 -2.44 -14.18
CA ASN A 40 0.70 -1.37 -13.21
C ASN A 40 2.02 -0.90 -12.58
N GLN A 41 2.99 -1.80 -12.35
CA GLN A 41 4.31 -1.43 -11.84
C GLN A 41 5.13 -0.64 -12.88
N ILE A 42 5.08 -1.02 -14.15
CA ILE A 42 5.74 -0.29 -15.25
C ILE A 42 5.15 1.12 -15.41
N ILE A 43 3.81 1.24 -15.51
CA ILE A 43 3.14 2.55 -15.66
C ILE A 43 3.42 3.47 -14.48
N SER A 44 3.38 2.94 -13.28
CA SER A 44 3.61 3.74 -12.06
C SER A 44 5.06 4.22 -11.93
N LYS A 45 5.93 3.88 -12.88
CA LYS A 45 7.38 4.17 -12.83
C LYS A 45 7.97 3.81 -11.45
N SER A 46 7.54 2.68 -10.92
CA SER A 46 7.95 2.22 -9.57
C SER A 46 9.46 1.99 -9.46
N GLY A 47 10.15 1.81 -10.60
CA GLY A 47 11.56 1.43 -10.65
C GLY A 47 11.81 -0.04 -10.28
N LEU A 48 10.75 -0.85 -10.28
CA LEU A 48 10.84 -2.30 -10.15
C LEU A 48 11.01 -2.92 -11.54
N ASP A 49 11.78 -4.00 -11.60
CA ASP A 49 11.82 -4.94 -12.71
C ASP A 49 11.13 -6.26 -12.33
N ASP A 50 11.07 -7.20 -13.27
CA ASP A 50 10.38 -8.48 -13.06
C ASP A 50 11.07 -9.34 -11.97
N ASP A 51 12.35 -9.13 -11.71
CA ASP A 51 13.08 -9.84 -10.67
C ASP A 51 12.79 -9.34 -9.26
N ASP A 52 12.30 -8.10 -9.12
CA ASP A 52 11.95 -7.50 -7.83
C ASP A 52 10.58 -7.92 -7.31
N LEU A 53 9.73 -8.47 -8.19
CA LEU A 53 8.33 -8.74 -7.92
C LEU A 53 7.99 -10.20 -8.20
N LEU A 54 7.39 -10.87 -7.23
CA LEU A 54 6.91 -12.23 -7.37
C LEU A 54 5.46 -12.30 -6.92
N ASN A 55 4.57 -12.72 -7.81
CA ASN A 55 3.19 -13.07 -7.44
C ASN A 55 3.06 -14.59 -7.30
N GLU A 56 2.35 -15.07 -6.29
CA GLU A 56 2.24 -16.52 -6.05
C GLU A 56 1.52 -17.24 -7.20
N PHE A 57 0.52 -16.61 -7.84
CA PHE A 57 -0.14 -17.20 -8.99
C PHE A 57 0.79 -17.26 -10.20
N ASP A 58 1.51 -16.17 -10.51
CA ASP A 58 2.52 -16.15 -11.57
C ASP A 58 3.59 -17.22 -11.34
N TYR A 59 4.00 -17.42 -10.08
CA TYR A 59 4.97 -18.46 -9.71
C TYR A 59 4.48 -19.86 -10.10
N PHE A 60 3.28 -20.22 -9.70
CA PHE A 60 2.71 -21.54 -10.00
C PHE A 60 2.29 -21.70 -11.46
N GLN A 61 1.91 -20.61 -12.13
CA GLN A 61 1.63 -20.59 -13.56
C GLN A 61 2.89 -20.65 -14.42
N ASN A 62 4.10 -20.61 -13.83
CA ASN A 62 5.37 -20.45 -14.55
C ASN A 62 5.37 -19.21 -15.45
N ALA A 63 4.81 -18.12 -14.93
CA ALA A 63 4.56 -16.86 -15.63
C ALA A 63 5.33 -15.67 -15.03
N THR A 64 6.37 -15.91 -14.23
CA THR A 64 7.22 -14.85 -13.66
C THR A 64 7.94 -14.05 -14.75
N HIS A 65 8.35 -14.71 -15.83
CA HIS A 65 9.01 -14.09 -16.98
C HIS A 65 8.27 -14.46 -18.26
N VAL A 66 7.34 -13.62 -18.70
CA VAL A 66 6.56 -13.81 -19.92
C VAL A 66 6.91 -12.74 -20.94
N LYS A 67 7.31 -13.16 -22.13
CA LYS A 67 7.52 -12.23 -23.25
C LYS A 67 6.19 -11.59 -23.64
N GLN A 68 6.12 -10.26 -23.60
CA GLN A 68 4.90 -9.52 -23.92
C GLN A 68 4.47 -9.76 -25.38
N ARG A 69 3.23 -10.23 -25.54
CA ARG A 69 2.54 -10.39 -26.82
C ARG A 69 1.06 -9.99 -26.67
N PRO A 70 0.76 -8.69 -26.62
CA PRO A 70 -0.61 -8.21 -26.37
C PRO A 70 -1.63 -8.86 -27.30
N ILE A 71 -2.74 -9.32 -26.76
CA ILE A 71 -3.84 -9.94 -27.51
C ILE A 71 -4.87 -8.87 -27.87
N SER A 72 -5.22 -8.77 -29.13
CA SER A 72 -6.27 -7.91 -29.67
C SER A 72 -7.57 -8.70 -29.92
N PRO A 73 -8.72 -8.04 -30.13
CA PRO A 73 -9.96 -8.74 -30.49
C PRO A 73 -9.87 -9.63 -31.73
N LYS A 74 -8.95 -9.31 -32.65
CA LYS A 74 -8.71 -10.10 -33.88
C LYS A 74 -8.05 -11.45 -33.60
N ASP A 75 -7.36 -11.57 -32.48
CA ASP A 75 -6.67 -12.81 -32.07
C ASP A 75 -7.62 -13.77 -31.38
N ILE A 76 -8.85 -13.33 -31.03
CA ILE A 76 -9.87 -14.16 -30.40
C ILE A 76 -10.57 -14.97 -31.49
N LYS A 77 -10.56 -16.31 -31.33
CA LYS A 77 -11.26 -17.20 -32.25
C LYS A 77 -12.77 -17.03 -32.09
N ILE A 78 -13.41 -16.46 -33.12
CA ILE A 78 -14.86 -16.34 -33.20
C ILE A 78 -15.40 -17.45 -34.09
N PRO A 79 -16.39 -18.26 -33.65
CA PRO A 79 -17.02 -19.27 -34.51
C PRO A 79 -17.63 -18.63 -35.77
N GLN A 80 -17.53 -19.31 -36.93
CA GLN A 80 -17.91 -18.76 -38.24
C GLN A 80 -19.39 -18.35 -38.38
N ASN A 81 -20.26 -18.82 -37.51
CA ASN A 81 -21.72 -18.61 -37.56
C ASN A 81 -22.20 -17.42 -36.69
N PHE A 82 -21.30 -16.58 -36.19
CA PHE A 82 -21.67 -15.45 -35.35
C PHE A 82 -21.82 -14.16 -36.18
N GLN A 83 -22.97 -13.49 -36.04
CA GLN A 83 -23.13 -12.12 -36.53
C GLN A 83 -22.45 -11.17 -35.54
N VAL A 84 -21.39 -10.48 -36.01
CA VAL A 84 -20.66 -9.53 -35.20
C VAL A 84 -21.35 -8.18 -35.25
N ASN A 85 -22.22 -7.89 -34.30
CA ASN A 85 -22.73 -6.55 -34.07
C ASN A 85 -21.76 -5.84 -33.13
N LEU A 86 -20.84 -5.07 -33.67
CA LEU A 86 -19.91 -4.21 -32.92
C LEU A 86 -20.73 -3.07 -32.27
N LYS A 87 -21.28 -3.31 -31.11
CA LYS A 87 -21.77 -2.25 -30.24
C LYS A 87 -20.68 -1.90 -29.26
N SER A 88 -19.85 -0.92 -29.61
CA SER A 88 -19.00 -0.27 -28.60
C SER A 88 -19.89 0.59 -27.71
N LYS A 89 -20.37 0.05 -26.60
CA LYS A 89 -20.98 0.86 -25.55
C LYS A 89 -19.84 1.37 -24.67
N TRP A 90 -19.48 2.62 -24.90
CA TRP A 90 -18.60 3.33 -24.01
C TRP A 90 -19.37 3.76 -22.78
N ASN A 91 -19.19 3.05 -21.68
CA ASN A 91 -19.82 3.35 -20.39
C ASN A 91 -18.79 3.93 -19.41
N GLY A 92 -17.94 4.82 -19.86
CA GLY A 92 -16.98 5.56 -19.02
C GLY A 92 -15.87 4.73 -18.34
N ALA A 93 -16.01 3.40 -18.25
CA ALA A 93 -15.06 2.54 -17.57
C ALA A 93 -14.46 1.42 -18.44
N ASN A 94 -15.25 0.73 -19.28
CA ASN A 94 -14.76 -0.41 -20.06
C ASN A 94 -15.25 -0.38 -21.52
N ASN A 95 -14.33 -0.53 -22.47
CA ASN A 95 -14.66 -0.81 -23.85
C ASN A 95 -14.91 -2.32 -24.01
N TYR A 96 -15.98 -2.72 -24.70
CA TYR A 96 -16.28 -4.11 -25.00
C TYR A 96 -16.99 -4.27 -26.34
N PHE A 97 -16.91 -5.48 -26.93
CA PHE A 97 -17.63 -5.89 -28.13
C PHE A 97 -18.62 -6.98 -27.75
N GLU A 98 -19.83 -6.94 -28.29
CA GLU A 98 -20.82 -8.00 -28.12
C GLU A 98 -21.06 -8.73 -29.45
N LEU A 99 -21.10 -10.04 -29.39
CA LEU A 99 -21.32 -10.93 -30.52
C LEU A 99 -22.63 -11.67 -30.32
N TYR A 100 -23.47 -11.63 -31.34
CA TYR A 100 -24.81 -12.21 -31.30
C TYR A 100 -24.96 -13.33 -32.33
N GLN A 101 -25.80 -14.31 -31.99
CA GLN A 101 -26.30 -15.32 -32.90
C GLN A 101 -27.82 -15.43 -32.70
N ASN A 102 -28.60 -15.32 -33.80
CA ASN A 102 -30.06 -15.32 -33.74
C ASN A 102 -30.62 -14.31 -32.72
N ASN A 103 -30.12 -13.09 -32.72
CA ASN A 103 -30.47 -11.98 -31.80
C ASN A 103 -30.17 -12.24 -30.30
N LYS A 104 -29.50 -13.32 -29.96
CA LYS A 104 -29.08 -13.62 -28.57
C LYS A 104 -27.58 -13.36 -28.42
N ILE A 105 -27.21 -12.75 -27.29
CA ILE A 105 -25.79 -12.59 -26.96
C ILE A 105 -25.15 -13.96 -26.73
N LYS A 106 -23.97 -14.16 -27.33
CA LYS A 106 -23.18 -15.40 -27.18
C LYS A 106 -21.81 -15.14 -26.61
N MET A 107 -21.27 -13.96 -26.90
CA MET A 107 -19.92 -13.65 -26.47
C MET A 107 -19.80 -12.13 -26.21
N ARG A 108 -19.00 -11.75 -25.21
CA ARG A 108 -18.58 -10.37 -24.99
C ARG A 108 -17.07 -10.34 -24.86
N ILE A 109 -16.39 -9.48 -25.62
CA ILE A 109 -14.95 -9.26 -25.55
C ILE A 109 -14.72 -7.93 -24.85
N ALA A 110 -14.20 -7.96 -23.64
CA ALA A 110 -13.83 -6.78 -22.85
C ALA A 110 -12.37 -6.39 -23.11
N LEU A 111 -12.08 -5.09 -23.02
CA LEU A 111 -10.73 -4.55 -23.21
C LEU A 111 -10.23 -3.93 -21.90
N PHE A 112 -8.92 -3.93 -21.73
CA PHE A 112 -8.31 -3.12 -20.67
C PHE A 112 -8.58 -1.63 -20.92
N PHE A 113 -8.76 -0.88 -19.85
CA PHE A 113 -9.11 0.54 -19.91
C PHE A 113 -8.14 1.33 -20.80
N ASN A 114 -8.70 2.14 -21.70
CA ASN A 114 -7.97 2.96 -22.69
C ASN A 114 -6.99 2.19 -23.59
N THR A 115 -7.26 0.93 -23.91
CA THR A 115 -6.43 0.12 -24.79
C THR A 115 -7.24 -0.62 -25.85
N LYS A 116 -6.50 -1.28 -26.78
CA LYS A 116 -7.06 -2.24 -27.73
C LYS A 116 -6.76 -3.69 -27.32
N GLN A 117 -6.27 -3.92 -26.10
CA GLN A 117 -5.90 -5.24 -25.59
C GLN A 117 -7.09 -5.89 -24.91
N VAL A 118 -7.30 -7.17 -25.19
CA VAL A 118 -8.36 -7.97 -24.55
C VAL A 118 -8.01 -8.19 -23.08
N SER A 119 -8.99 -7.90 -22.21
CA SER A 119 -8.90 -8.18 -20.79
C SER A 119 -9.67 -9.42 -20.39
N ALA A 120 -10.83 -9.65 -21.02
CA ALA A 120 -11.65 -10.83 -20.77
C ALA A 120 -12.55 -11.16 -21.95
N VAL A 121 -12.92 -12.43 -22.05
CA VAL A 121 -13.95 -12.93 -22.95
C VAL A 121 -15.02 -13.63 -22.14
N HIS A 122 -16.25 -13.12 -22.20
CA HIS A 122 -17.41 -13.68 -21.53
C HIS A 122 -18.21 -14.54 -22.51
N TYR A 123 -18.65 -15.72 -22.10
CA TYR A 123 -19.43 -16.67 -22.89
C TYR A 123 -20.80 -16.87 -22.27
N PHE A 124 -21.83 -16.80 -23.12
CA PHE A 124 -23.23 -16.92 -22.73
C PHE A 124 -23.88 -18.17 -23.34
N ASP A 125 -24.72 -18.85 -22.57
CA ASP A 125 -25.49 -19.99 -23.02
C ASP A 125 -26.65 -19.57 -23.96
N HIS A 126 -27.53 -20.51 -24.31
CA HIS A 126 -28.68 -20.22 -25.19
C HIS A 126 -29.81 -19.44 -24.47
N PHE A 127 -29.77 -19.36 -23.15
CA PHE A 127 -30.67 -18.54 -22.32
C PHE A 127 -30.08 -17.18 -21.98
N GLU A 128 -28.87 -16.86 -22.50
CA GLU A 128 -28.10 -15.65 -22.23
C GLU A 128 -27.55 -15.55 -20.79
N ASN A 129 -27.44 -16.70 -20.08
CA ASN A 129 -26.73 -16.76 -18.82
C ASN A 129 -25.22 -16.79 -19.04
N LEU A 130 -24.48 -16.03 -18.24
CA LEU A 130 -23.02 -16.13 -18.20
C LEU A 130 -22.62 -17.48 -17.61
N TYR A 131 -21.86 -18.29 -18.36
CA TYR A 131 -21.39 -19.58 -17.86
C TYR A 131 -19.88 -19.71 -17.76
N ARG A 132 -19.13 -18.86 -18.49
CA ARG A 132 -17.66 -18.85 -18.47
C ARG A 132 -17.09 -17.47 -18.76
N VAL A 133 -15.98 -17.12 -18.09
CA VAL A 133 -15.13 -15.97 -18.42
C VAL A 133 -13.70 -16.46 -18.60
N ASP A 134 -13.07 -16.04 -19.68
CA ASP A 134 -11.63 -16.21 -19.91
C ASP A 134 -10.96 -14.87 -19.64
N ASP A 135 -10.14 -14.77 -18.59
CA ASP A 135 -9.33 -13.59 -18.30
C ASP A 135 -7.96 -13.70 -18.95
N TYR A 136 -7.51 -12.58 -19.46
CA TYR A 136 -6.20 -12.45 -20.11
C TYR A 136 -5.25 -11.61 -19.25
N ASP A 137 -4.05 -12.14 -19.04
CA ASP A 137 -2.95 -11.34 -18.50
C ASP A 137 -2.55 -10.28 -19.53
N ARG A 138 -2.20 -9.12 -19.04
CA ARG A 138 -1.83 -7.99 -19.90
C ARG A 138 -0.55 -8.23 -20.71
N ARG A 139 0.27 -9.21 -20.31
CA ARG A 139 1.43 -9.68 -21.09
C ARG A 139 1.02 -10.50 -22.32
N GLY A 140 -0.25 -10.95 -22.41
CA GLY A 140 -0.83 -11.51 -23.63
C GLY A 140 -0.99 -13.02 -23.65
N PHE A 141 -1.46 -13.63 -22.55
CA PHE A 141 -1.90 -15.00 -22.51
C PHE A 141 -3.20 -15.13 -21.71
N ARG A 142 -4.00 -16.15 -22.02
CA ARG A 142 -5.16 -16.49 -21.20
C ARG A 142 -4.65 -17.04 -19.87
N SER A 143 -4.91 -16.32 -18.79
CA SER A 143 -4.32 -16.60 -17.49
C SER A 143 -5.28 -17.21 -16.49
N ARG A 144 -6.62 -16.97 -16.66
CA ARG A 144 -7.63 -17.58 -15.79
C ARG A 144 -8.91 -17.89 -16.58
N GLU A 145 -9.60 -18.94 -16.16
CA GLU A 145 -10.98 -19.26 -16.58
C GLU A 145 -11.86 -19.31 -15.34
N GLU A 146 -12.99 -18.62 -15.37
CA GLU A 146 -14.02 -18.68 -14.35
C GLU A 146 -15.24 -19.43 -14.91
N PHE A 147 -15.81 -20.34 -14.12
CA PHE A 147 -17.02 -21.09 -14.45
C PHE A 147 -18.14 -20.70 -13.50
N TYR A 148 -19.28 -20.34 -14.06
CA TYR A 148 -20.43 -19.81 -13.35
C TYR A 148 -21.56 -20.81 -13.25
N THR A 149 -22.27 -20.78 -12.12
CA THR A 149 -23.55 -21.45 -11.93
C THR A 149 -24.69 -20.61 -12.53
N PRO A 150 -25.88 -21.20 -12.77
CA PRO A 150 -27.03 -20.46 -13.32
C PRO A 150 -27.49 -19.27 -12.45
N ASP A 151 -27.21 -19.29 -11.15
CA ASP A 151 -27.45 -18.16 -10.23
C ASP A 151 -26.31 -17.12 -10.20
N ASN A 152 -25.47 -17.14 -11.24
CA ASN A 152 -24.39 -16.18 -11.50
C ASN A 152 -23.33 -16.09 -10.39
N LYS A 153 -23.00 -17.23 -9.80
CA LYS A 153 -21.91 -17.36 -8.83
C LYS A 153 -20.75 -18.13 -9.42
N ILE A 154 -19.53 -17.73 -9.13
CA ILE A 154 -18.34 -18.47 -9.52
C ILE A 154 -18.32 -19.79 -8.73
N ASN A 155 -18.32 -20.90 -9.45
CA ASN A 155 -18.25 -22.26 -8.91
C ASN A 155 -16.81 -22.79 -8.90
N MET A 156 -16.06 -22.49 -9.95
CA MET A 156 -14.70 -22.97 -10.15
C MET A 156 -13.88 -21.92 -10.90
N GLU A 157 -12.60 -21.83 -10.57
CA GLU A 157 -11.61 -21.08 -11.33
C GLU A 157 -10.46 -22.01 -11.75
N GLN A 158 -9.92 -21.78 -12.94
CA GLN A 158 -8.68 -22.43 -13.40
C GLN A 158 -7.68 -21.36 -13.78
N TYR A 159 -6.48 -21.44 -13.22
CA TYR A 159 -5.38 -20.55 -13.57
C TYR A 159 -4.44 -21.31 -14.50
N LEU A 160 -4.11 -20.71 -15.63
CA LEU A 160 -3.45 -21.36 -16.74
C LEU A 160 -2.00 -20.89 -16.86
N ARG A 161 -1.13 -21.82 -17.24
CA ARG A 161 0.23 -21.46 -17.70
C ARG A 161 0.17 -20.76 -19.06
N PRO A 162 1.23 -20.06 -19.47
CA PRO A 162 1.28 -19.42 -20.80
C PRO A 162 1.07 -20.39 -21.98
N ASP A 163 1.33 -21.69 -21.81
CA ASP A 163 1.06 -22.74 -22.79
C ASP A 163 -0.40 -23.22 -22.81
N GLY A 164 -1.24 -22.67 -21.93
CA GLY A 164 -2.65 -23.02 -21.80
C GLY A 164 -2.94 -24.22 -20.89
N SER A 165 -1.93 -24.89 -20.33
CA SER A 165 -2.14 -25.97 -19.37
C SER A 165 -2.58 -25.43 -18.00
N VAL A 166 -3.37 -26.22 -17.27
CA VAL A 166 -3.87 -25.83 -15.95
C VAL A 166 -2.75 -25.91 -14.92
N ALA A 167 -2.56 -24.80 -14.17
CA ALA A 167 -1.62 -24.70 -13.06
C ALA A 167 -2.32 -24.84 -11.71
N ILE A 168 -3.41 -24.09 -11.51
CA ILE A 168 -4.17 -24.07 -10.26
C ILE A 168 -5.65 -24.25 -10.60
N GLN A 169 -6.35 -25.00 -9.77
CA GLN A 169 -7.81 -25.09 -9.75
C GLN A 169 -8.31 -24.60 -8.38
N VAL A 170 -9.34 -23.78 -8.39
CA VAL A 170 -10.00 -23.29 -7.18
C VAL A 170 -11.46 -23.69 -7.24
N PHE A 171 -11.91 -24.45 -6.25
CA PHE A 171 -13.29 -24.91 -6.14
C PHE A 171 -14.00 -24.11 -5.07
N HIS A 172 -15.12 -23.46 -5.42
CA HIS A 172 -15.91 -22.69 -4.49
C HIS A 172 -17.12 -23.50 -4.03
N ARG A 173 -17.25 -23.62 -2.73
CA ARG A 173 -18.39 -24.29 -2.09
C ARG A 173 -18.96 -23.39 -1.02
N PHE A 174 -20.21 -23.60 -0.68
CA PHE A 174 -20.80 -22.97 0.49
C PHE A 174 -20.84 -24.01 1.63
N ASP A 175 -20.30 -23.64 2.75
CA ASP A 175 -20.44 -24.45 3.97
C ASP A 175 -21.94 -24.59 4.31
N ARG A 176 -22.37 -25.82 4.59
CA ARG A 176 -23.81 -26.12 4.79
C ARG A 176 -24.37 -25.47 6.06
N MET A 177 -23.57 -25.31 7.09
CA MET A 177 -23.98 -24.75 8.38
C MET A 177 -23.87 -23.23 8.43
N THR A 178 -22.70 -22.71 8.06
CA THR A 178 -22.41 -21.27 8.16
C THR A 178 -22.88 -20.46 6.96
N LYS A 179 -23.18 -21.12 5.82
CA LYS A 179 -23.46 -20.48 4.52
C LYS A 179 -22.32 -19.62 4.00
N LEU A 180 -21.15 -19.71 4.59
CA LEU A 180 -19.96 -18.99 4.14
C LEU A 180 -19.34 -19.67 2.91
N LYS A 181 -18.77 -18.86 2.02
CA LYS A 181 -17.99 -19.35 0.86
C LYS A 181 -16.70 -19.98 1.38
N VAL A 182 -16.46 -21.24 1.02
CA VAL A 182 -15.23 -21.96 1.29
C VAL A 182 -14.56 -22.29 -0.04
N SER A 183 -13.27 -22.00 -0.15
CA SER A 183 -12.49 -22.27 -1.37
C SER A 183 -11.42 -23.31 -1.08
N GLN A 184 -11.28 -24.28 -1.99
CA GLN A 184 -10.23 -25.30 -1.96
C GLN A 184 -9.34 -25.11 -3.18
N TYR A 185 -8.05 -25.18 -2.98
CA TYR A 185 -7.02 -24.93 -3.99
C TYR A 185 -6.32 -26.23 -4.34
N ARG A 186 -6.09 -26.48 -5.63
CA ARG A 186 -5.33 -27.61 -6.12
C ARG A 186 -4.27 -27.13 -7.09
N LEU A 187 -3.00 -27.40 -6.80
CA LEU A 187 -1.90 -27.25 -7.76
C LEU A 187 -1.87 -28.49 -8.65
N VAL A 188 -1.85 -28.28 -9.97
CA VAL A 188 -1.87 -29.35 -10.96
C VAL A 188 -0.48 -29.52 -11.56
N LYS A 189 0.08 -30.71 -11.39
CA LYS A 189 1.39 -31.11 -11.93
C LYS A 189 2.53 -30.17 -11.61
N PHE A 190 2.50 -29.54 -10.43
CA PHE A 190 3.61 -28.73 -9.98
C PHE A 190 4.80 -29.64 -9.65
N ARG A 191 5.90 -29.49 -10.40
CA ARG A 191 7.06 -30.38 -10.34
C ARG A 191 6.69 -31.87 -10.43
N GLY A 192 5.70 -32.18 -11.28
CA GLY A 192 5.23 -33.54 -11.55
C GLY A 192 4.25 -34.11 -10.54
N LYS A 193 3.81 -33.34 -9.53
CA LYS A 193 2.87 -33.79 -8.49
C LYS A 193 1.69 -32.82 -8.35
N ASP A 194 0.57 -33.35 -7.88
CA ASP A 194 -0.59 -32.57 -7.48
C ASP A 194 -0.54 -32.32 -5.97
N TYR A 195 -0.99 -31.13 -5.55
CA TYR A 195 -1.10 -30.73 -4.13
C TYR A 195 -2.46 -30.10 -3.89
N GLU A 196 -3.00 -30.26 -2.68
CA GLU A 196 -4.29 -29.69 -2.30
C GLU A 196 -4.16 -28.85 -1.02
N PHE A 197 -4.88 -27.73 -0.97
CA PHE A 197 -4.88 -26.78 0.15
C PHE A 197 -6.30 -26.32 0.45
N ASN A 198 -6.62 -26.16 1.73
CA ASN A 198 -7.95 -25.72 2.17
C ASN A 198 -8.10 -24.19 2.18
N THR A 199 -7.00 -23.46 2.14
CA THR A 199 -7.00 -21.99 2.18
C THR A 199 -5.90 -21.41 1.27
N ILE A 200 -6.09 -20.16 0.86
CA ILE A 200 -5.05 -19.41 0.13
C ILE A 200 -3.79 -19.20 0.99
N SER A 201 -3.95 -19.11 2.31
CA SER A 201 -2.80 -18.97 3.22
C SER A 201 -1.94 -20.24 3.26
N GLU A 202 -2.54 -21.42 3.13
CA GLU A 202 -1.79 -22.69 2.99
C GLU A 202 -1.06 -22.75 1.64
N LEU A 203 -1.68 -22.27 0.56
CA LEU A 203 -1.05 -22.16 -0.75
C LEU A 203 0.13 -21.20 -0.69
N LEU A 204 -0.05 -19.99 -0.09
CA LEU A 204 1.03 -19.03 0.09
C LEU A 204 2.17 -19.62 0.94
N ARG A 205 1.86 -20.29 2.06
CA ARG A 205 2.88 -20.98 2.87
C ARG A 205 3.71 -21.95 2.02
N PHE A 206 3.04 -22.76 1.19
CA PHE A 206 3.73 -23.70 0.30
C PHE A 206 4.63 -22.98 -0.72
N CYS A 207 4.17 -21.84 -1.27
CA CYS A 207 4.99 -21.00 -2.14
C CYS A 207 6.25 -20.51 -1.42
N LEU A 208 6.09 -19.96 -0.21
CA LEU A 208 7.21 -19.43 0.59
C LEU A 208 8.18 -20.54 1.00
N ASP A 209 7.67 -21.72 1.37
CA ASP A 209 8.49 -22.91 1.66
C ASP A 209 9.32 -23.36 0.44
N ASP A 210 8.71 -23.35 -0.75
CA ASP A 210 9.40 -23.73 -1.98
C ASP A 210 10.47 -22.70 -2.39
N LEU A 211 10.21 -21.40 -2.18
CA LEU A 211 11.19 -20.35 -2.36
C LEU A 211 12.38 -20.51 -1.39
N ALA A 212 12.09 -20.69 -0.09
CA ALA A 212 13.12 -20.87 0.92
C ALA A 212 14.01 -22.12 0.67
N LYS A 213 13.39 -23.22 0.21
CA LYS A 213 14.10 -24.45 -0.11
C LYS A 213 15.11 -24.29 -1.25
N ASN A 214 14.82 -23.41 -2.19
CA ASN A 214 15.65 -23.19 -3.38
C ASN A 214 16.68 -22.05 -3.18
N ASP A 215 16.67 -21.38 -2.03
CA ASP A 215 17.62 -20.36 -1.68
C ASP A 215 18.86 -21.00 -1.05
N PRO A 216 20.08 -20.78 -1.58
CA PRO A 216 21.31 -21.27 -0.98
C PRO A 216 21.65 -20.59 0.36
N GLN A 217 21.04 -19.48 0.65
CA GLN A 217 21.19 -18.72 1.90
C GLN A 217 19.93 -18.82 2.75
N VAL A 218 19.96 -18.27 3.97
CA VAL A 218 18.75 -18.15 4.78
C VAL A 218 17.86 -17.06 4.25
N SER A 219 16.71 -17.44 3.75
CA SER A 219 15.67 -16.49 3.38
C SER A 219 15.13 -15.75 4.61
N ILE A 220 15.07 -14.43 4.51
CA ILE A 220 14.46 -13.54 5.49
C ILE A 220 13.08 -13.13 4.95
N PHE A 221 12.01 -13.53 5.63
CA PHE A 221 10.63 -13.16 5.27
C PHE A 221 10.14 -12.06 6.19
N VAL A 222 9.78 -10.91 5.62
CA VAL A 222 9.25 -9.75 6.34
C VAL A 222 7.76 -9.62 6.06
N SER A 223 6.94 -9.82 7.08
CA SER A 223 5.50 -9.59 7.00
C SER A 223 5.19 -8.10 7.03
N ASP A 224 4.80 -7.53 5.91
CA ASP A 224 4.37 -6.14 5.78
C ASP A 224 2.82 -5.98 5.81
N ARG A 225 2.08 -7.05 5.49
CA ARG A 225 0.62 -7.08 5.44
C ARG A 225 0.09 -8.27 6.22
N THR A 226 0.18 -8.19 7.55
CA THR A 226 -0.11 -9.28 8.47
C THR A 226 -1.42 -10.02 8.19
N LEU A 227 -2.54 -9.34 7.89
CA LEU A 227 -3.80 -10.00 7.50
C LEU A 227 -3.71 -10.85 6.23
N VAL A 228 -2.64 -10.69 5.44
CA VAL A 228 -2.44 -11.41 4.18
C VAL A 228 -1.45 -12.54 4.34
N ASP A 229 -0.36 -12.32 5.07
CA ASP A 229 0.85 -13.14 5.00
C ASP A 229 1.29 -13.75 6.35
N ASP A 230 0.84 -13.22 7.50
CA ASP A 230 1.34 -13.64 8.81
C ASP A 230 1.11 -15.12 9.12
N TRP A 231 -0.10 -15.63 8.84
CA TRP A 231 -0.39 -17.04 9.04
C TRP A 231 0.55 -17.92 8.20
N ALA A 232 0.75 -17.56 6.94
CA ALA A 232 1.62 -18.31 6.03
C ALA A 232 3.07 -18.33 6.51
N ILE A 233 3.63 -17.15 6.88
CA ILE A 233 5.00 -17.02 7.35
C ILE A 233 5.19 -17.75 8.69
N MET A 234 4.29 -17.56 9.65
CA MET A 234 4.37 -18.24 10.96
C MET A 234 4.37 -19.78 10.83
N ASN A 235 3.64 -20.32 9.88
CA ASN A 235 3.48 -21.76 9.69
C ASN A 235 4.39 -22.36 8.60
N MET A 236 5.42 -21.65 8.13
CA MET A 236 6.43 -22.20 7.23
C MET A 236 7.14 -23.41 7.84
N HIS A 237 7.37 -24.43 7.02
CA HIS A 237 8.08 -25.66 7.40
C HIS A 237 9.59 -25.56 7.11
N GLN A 238 9.97 -24.77 6.10
CA GLN A 238 11.36 -24.57 5.75
C GLN A 238 12.05 -23.61 6.73
N LYS A 239 13.32 -23.86 7.02
CA LYS A 239 14.15 -23.00 7.85
C LYS A 239 14.21 -21.62 7.21
N SER A 240 13.81 -20.59 7.95
CA SER A 240 13.76 -19.20 7.49
C SER A 240 13.82 -18.25 8.68
N TYR A 241 14.22 -17.01 8.44
CA TYR A 241 14.18 -15.96 9.45
C TYR A 241 12.89 -15.13 9.26
N LYS A 242 11.97 -15.22 10.19
CA LYS A 242 10.61 -14.66 10.13
C LYS A 242 10.54 -13.35 10.90
N VAL A 243 10.12 -12.27 10.24
CA VAL A 243 10.12 -10.92 10.79
C VAL A 243 8.72 -10.32 10.75
N LEU A 244 8.20 -9.94 11.91
CA LEU A 244 6.96 -9.16 12.04
C LEU A 244 7.27 -7.67 11.91
N HIS A 245 6.70 -6.98 10.92
CA HIS A 245 6.88 -5.55 10.73
C HIS A 245 5.62 -4.76 11.11
N LEU A 246 5.72 -3.93 12.14
CA LEU A 246 4.62 -3.10 12.62
C LEU A 246 4.61 -1.74 11.88
N HIS A 247 3.72 -1.61 10.90
CA HIS A 247 3.55 -0.36 10.11
C HIS A 247 2.62 0.65 10.75
N ASN A 248 1.89 0.27 11.79
CA ASN A 248 0.97 1.14 12.53
C ASN A 248 1.01 0.79 14.01
N SER A 249 0.19 1.47 14.83
CA SER A 249 0.05 1.10 16.24
C SER A 249 -0.34 -0.37 16.41
N GLN A 250 0.32 -1.05 17.33
CA GLN A 250 -0.01 -2.42 17.74
C GLN A 250 -1.33 -2.51 18.50
N THR A 251 -1.91 -1.37 18.89
CA THR A 251 -3.16 -1.26 19.66
C THR A 251 -4.18 -0.37 18.97
N ASN A 252 -5.44 -0.51 19.32
CA ASN A 252 -6.55 0.29 18.80
C ASN A 252 -6.48 1.76 19.25
N ASP A 253 -5.89 2.01 20.42
CA ASP A 253 -5.52 3.34 20.89
C ASP A 253 -4.01 3.40 21.14
N ALA A 254 -3.31 4.14 20.30
CA ALA A 254 -1.87 4.33 20.40
C ALA A 254 -1.46 5.14 21.65
N ASN A 255 -2.39 5.90 22.26
CA ASN A 255 -2.12 6.69 23.46
C ASN A 255 -2.30 5.86 24.76
N ASP A 256 -2.97 4.71 24.67
CA ASP A 256 -3.01 3.70 25.73
C ASP A 256 -2.44 2.35 25.25
N PRO A 257 -1.12 2.29 24.97
CA PRO A 257 -0.50 1.09 24.42
C PRO A 257 -0.47 -0.09 25.39
N MET A 258 -0.72 0.13 26.70
CA MET A 258 -0.66 -0.93 27.70
C MET A 258 -2.00 -1.64 27.91
N HIS A 259 -3.14 -0.94 27.86
CA HIS A 259 -4.44 -1.48 28.26
C HIS A 259 -5.44 -1.57 27.11
N SER A 260 -5.29 -0.74 26.08
CA SER A 260 -6.14 -0.78 24.89
C SER A 260 -6.09 -2.16 24.18
N GLY A 261 -7.20 -2.57 23.57
CA GLY A 261 -7.27 -3.78 22.75
C GLY A 261 -6.22 -3.79 21.63
N LEU A 262 -5.85 -4.98 21.17
CA LEU A 262 -4.91 -5.13 20.04
C LEU A 262 -5.52 -4.59 18.74
N ASN A 263 -4.66 -4.03 17.92
CA ASN A 263 -5.05 -3.69 16.55
C ASN A 263 -5.30 -4.99 15.79
N TYR A 264 -6.49 -5.10 15.22
CA TYR A 264 -6.94 -6.27 14.47
C TYR A 264 -5.91 -6.77 13.43
N ASN A 265 -5.19 -5.83 12.80
CA ASN A 265 -4.17 -6.20 11.82
C ASN A 265 -3.02 -7.02 12.42
N TYR A 266 -2.73 -6.90 13.72
CA TYR A 266 -1.56 -7.53 14.35
C TYR A 266 -1.93 -8.55 15.42
N GLU A 267 -3.22 -8.73 15.71
CA GLU A 267 -3.70 -9.56 16.82
C GLU A 267 -3.19 -11.00 16.72
N LEU A 268 -3.30 -11.61 15.53
CA LEU A 268 -2.82 -12.97 15.31
C LEU A 268 -1.31 -13.09 15.57
N SER A 269 -0.52 -12.18 14.99
CA SER A 269 0.94 -12.18 15.12
C SER A 269 1.41 -11.89 16.53
N LEU A 270 0.80 -10.91 17.21
CA LEU A 270 1.20 -10.52 18.57
C LEU A 270 0.84 -11.56 19.62
N ASN A 271 -0.20 -12.36 19.39
CA ASN A 271 -0.57 -13.49 20.25
C ASN A 271 0.30 -14.75 19.99
N ASN A 272 1.16 -14.75 18.97
CA ASN A 272 2.01 -15.88 18.57
C ASN A 272 3.47 -15.43 18.34
N LEU A 273 4.02 -14.61 19.24
CA LEU A 273 5.37 -14.04 19.08
C LEU A 273 6.48 -15.10 19.08
N ASP A 274 6.24 -16.27 19.66
CA ASP A 274 7.14 -17.43 19.63
C ASP A 274 7.39 -17.99 18.22
N LYS A 275 6.50 -17.71 17.27
CA LYS A 275 6.63 -18.11 15.87
C LYS A 275 7.45 -17.15 14.99
N TRP A 276 7.88 -16.02 15.56
CA TRP A 276 8.69 -15.02 14.90
C TRP A 276 10.14 -15.06 15.38
N ASN A 277 11.08 -14.60 14.55
CA ASN A 277 12.50 -14.48 14.92
C ASN A 277 12.87 -13.06 15.30
N ALA A 278 12.12 -12.05 14.82
CA ALA A 278 12.32 -10.65 15.14
C ALA A 278 11.05 -9.82 14.92
N ILE A 279 11.02 -8.64 15.55
CA ILE A 279 10.02 -7.60 15.30
C ILE A 279 10.73 -6.36 14.74
N ILE A 280 10.13 -5.72 13.74
CA ILE A 280 10.52 -4.37 13.29
C ILE A 280 9.45 -3.37 13.76
N THR A 281 9.93 -2.27 14.33
CA THR A 281 9.14 -1.06 14.62
C THR A 281 9.78 0.15 13.94
N SER A 282 8.97 1.14 13.56
CA SER A 282 9.51 2.33 12.90
C SER A 282 10.12 3.35 13.86
N THR A 283 9.80 3.27 15.17
CA THR A 283 10.22 4.27 16.16
C THR A 283 10.67 3.60 17.46
N ARG A 284 11.58 4.26 18.20
CA ARG A 284 12.05 3.79 19.52
C ARG A 284 10.90 3.72 20.54
N LYS A 285 9.98 4.68 20.49
CA LYS A 285 8.83 4.68 21.40
C LYS A 285 7.96 3.45 21.21
N GLN A 286 7.66 3.09 19.95
CA GLN A 286 6.91 1.88 19.64
C GLN A 286 7.66 0.61 20.12
N ALA A 287 8.97 0.55 19.87
CA ALA A 287 9.80 -0.57 20.36
C ALA A 287 9.70 -0.74 21.89
N ASN A 288 9.79 0.35 22.63
CA ASN A 288 9.70 0.34 24.08
C ASN A 288 8.32 -0.11 24.58
N ASP A 289 7.24 0.36 23.94
CA ASP A 289 5.86 -0.01 24.30
C ASP A 289 5.58 -1.49 24.00
N VAL A 290 6.06 -1.98 22.84
CA VAL A 290 5.98 -3.41 22.47
C VAL A 290 6.78 -4.26 23.46
N ALA A 291 8.01 -3.87 23.78
CA ALA A 291 8.85 -4.59 24.74
C ALA A 291 8.20 -4.66 26.14
N LYS A 292 7.65 -3.54 26.61
CA LYS A 292 7.01 -3.45 27.92
C LYS A 292 5.73 -4.29 28.01
N ARG A 293 4.88 -4.24 26.99
CA ARG A 293 3.59 -4.93 26.98
C ARG A 293 3.71 -6.42 26.76
N PHE A 294 4.47 -6.83 25.73
CA PHE A 294 4.50 -8.22 25.26
C PHE A 294 5.71 -9.01 25.78
N LYS A 295 6.76 -8.34 26.26
CA LYS A 295 7.99 -8.96 26.78
C LYS A 295 8.53 -10.07 25.86
N PRO A 296 8.68 -9.79 24.55
CA PRO A 296 9.08 -10.81 23.59
C PRO A 296 10.47 -11.34 23.89
N GLN A 297 10.68 -12.65 23.68
CA GLN A 297 12.02 -13.28 23.79
C GLN A 297 12.85 -13.13 22.52
N ILE A 298 12.32 -12.44 21.52
CA ILE A 298 12.95 -12.15 20.23
C ILE A 298 13.36 -10.67 20.17
N PRO A 299 14.41 -10.33 19.38
CA PRO A 299 14.86 -8.95 19.24
C PRO A 299 13.84 -8.05 18.58
N ILE A 300 13.82 -6.78 18.98
CA ILE A 300 13.05 -5.70 18.34
C ILE A 300 14.06 -4.78 17.65
N PHE A 301 13.97 -4.68 16.33
CA PHE A 301 14.76 -3.77 15.52
C PHE A 301 14.00 -2.48 15.26
N ILE A 302 14.67 -1.33 15.44
CA ILE A 302 14.10 -0.03 15.11
C ILE A 302 14.58 0.34 13.73
N ILE A 303 13.69 0.20 12.74
CA ILE A 303 13.98 0.46 11.32
C ILE A 303 12.91 1.40 10.77
N PRO A 304 13.18 2.71 10.65
CA PRO A 304 12.25 3.64 10.04
C PRO A 304 11.87 3.20 8.63
N VAL A 305 10.58 3.23 8.30
CA VAL A 305 10.09 2.87 6.95
C VAL A 305 10.40 3.92 5.90
N GLY A 306 10.72 5.15 6.35
CA GLY A 306 11.06 6.27 5.49
C GLY A 306 12.54 6.30 5.10
N ILE A 307 12.81 6.58 3.83
CA ILE A 307 14.16 6.83 3.30
C ILE A 307 14.09 8.12 2.49
N VAL A 308 14.97 9.05 2.80
CA VAL A 308 15.15 10.28 2.03
C VAL A 308 16.28 10.05 1.04
N PRO A 309 16.01 10.08 -0.28
CA PRO A 309 17.05 9.84 -1.28
C PRO A 309 18.19 10.86 -1.20
N GLU A 310 19.41 10.45 -1.51
CA GLU A 310 20.60 11.35 -1.46
C GLU A 310 20.44 12.60 -2.30
N HIS A 311 19.85 12.49 -3.51
CA HIS A 311 19.64 13.66 -4.35
C HIS A 311 18.77 14.71 -3.64
N VAL A 312 17.76 14.30 -2.85
CA VAL A 312 16.92 15.22 -2.06
C VAL A 312 17.73 15.87 -0.93
N LEU A 313 18.57 15.08 -0.24
CA LEU A 313 19.42 15.60 0.84
C LEU A 313 20.47 16.62 0.35
N ASN A 314 20.84 16.53 -0.93
CA ASN A 314 21.86 17.37 -1.57
C ASN A 314 21.25 18.49 -2.45
N GLU A 315 19.92 18.58 -2.58
CA GLU A 315 19.26 19.67 -3.30
C GLU A 315 19.53 21.02 -2.63
N PRO A 316 19.61 22.12 -3.41
CA PRO A 316 19.69 23.47 -2.86
C PRO A 316 18.50 23.76 -1.93
N ARG A 317 18.76 24.30 -0.75
CA ARG A 317 17.72 24.67 0.20
C ARG A 317 16.93 25.87 -0.31
N ILE A 318 15.61 25.77 -0.27
CA ILE A 318 14.71 26.86 -0.67
C ILE A 318 14.38 27.69 0.57
N PRO A 319 14.77 28.99 0.62
CA PRO A 319 14.40 29.87 1.72
C PRO A 319 12.89 30.04 1.86
N MET A 320 12.41 30.30 3.07
CA MET A 320 10.99 30.48 3.34
C MET A 320 10.35 31.66 2.60
N GLU A 321 11.11 32.71 2.35
CA GLU A 321 10.68 33.89 1.60
C GLU A 321 10.41 33.62 0.10
N GLN A 322 11.04 32.57 -0.47
CA GLN A 322 10.84 32.15 -1.85
C GLN A 322 9.63 31.19 -2.02
N ARG A 323 9.03 30.78 -0.92
CA ARG A 323 7.87 29.90 -0.92
C ARG A 323 6.57 30.71 -0.96
N THR A 324 5.47 30.03 -1.26
CA THR A 324 4.16 30.68 -1.23
C THR A 324 3.82 31.14 0.17
N ALA A 325 3.70 32.45 0.38
CA ALA A 325 3.44 33.04 1.69
C ALA A 325 2.11 32.56 2.29
N GLY A 326 2.12 32.13 3.54
CA GLY A 326 0.95 31.62 4.26
C GLY A 326 0.50 30.22 3.84
N LYS A 327 1.30 29.49 3.04
CA LYS A 327 0.92 28.19 2.51
C LYS A 327 1.11 27.05 3.51
N VAL A 328 -0.02 26.47 3.94
CA VAL A 328 -0.08 25.23 4.70
C VAL A 328 -0.52 24.08 3.77
N ILE A 329 0.06 22.91 3.94
CA ILE A 329 -0.35 21.69 3.24
C ILE A 329 -0.64 20.56 4.21
N ALA A 330 -1.50 19.64 3.79
CA ALA A 330 -1.66 18.32 4.39
C ALA A 330 -1.64 17.26 3.28
N VAL A 331 -0.95 16.14 3.50
CA VAL A 331 -0.90 15.02 2.57
C VAL A 331 -1.39 13.78 3.31
N ALA A 332 -2.65 13.44 3.12
CA ALA A 332 -3.31 12.35 3.84
C ALA A 332 -4.59 11.89 3.12
N ARG A 333 -4.98 10.63 3.31
CA ARG A 333 -6.34 10.19 2.98
C ARG A 333 -7.37 11.04 3.73
N ILE A 334 -8.48 11.34 3.10
CA ILE A 334 -9.59 12.01 3.80
C ILE A 334 -10.38 10.92 4.54
N SER A 335 -9.94 10.62 5.77
CA SER A 335 -10.48 9.55 6.61
C SER A 335 -10.53 10.01 8.08
N ASN A 336 -11.33 9.34 8.88
CA ASN A 336 -11.66 9.75 10.26
C ASN A 336 -10.42 9.89 11.15
N GLU A 337 -9.44 8.97 11.02
CA GLU A 337 -8.22 8.99 11.82
C GLU A 337 -7.32 10.21 11.55
N LYS A 338 -7.48 10.87 10.40
CA LYS A 338 -6.68 12.05 10.02
C LYS A 338 -7.20 13.38 10.60
N ARG A 339 -8.46 13.41 11.08
CA ARG A 339 -9.06 14.56 11.75
C ARG A 339 -8.82 15.89 11.04
N LEU A 340 -8.97 15.90 9.72
CA LEU A 340 -8.73 17.08 8.89
C LEU A 340 -9.67 18.24 9.25
N ASP A 341 -10.80 17.95 9.87
CA ASP A 341 -11.71 18.96 10.41
C ASP A 341 -11.06 19.85 11.49
N ASP A 342 -10.16 19.30 12.34
CA ASP A 342 -9.39 20.07 13.31
C ASP A 342 -8.41 21.02 12.62
N LEU A 343 -7.69 20.53 11.59
CA LEU A 343 -6.77 21.37 10.81
C LEU A 343 -7.52 22.53 10.11
N ILE A 344 -8.67 22.23 9.51
CA ILE A 344 -9.49 23.24 8.84
C ILE A 344 -9.99 24.30 9.84
N ARG A 345 -10.38 23.91 11.06
CA ARG A 345 -10.76 24.84 12.13
C ARG A 345 -9.58 25.72 12.55
N ALA A 346 -8.39 25.13 12.69
CA ALA A 346 -7.16 25.87 13.02
C ALA A 346 -6.83 26.92 11.94
N ILE A 347 -6.96 26.57 10.66
CA ILE A 347 -6.79 27.51 9.54
C ILE A 347 -7.85 28.63 9.60
N GLY A 348 -9.11 28.29 9.87
CA GLY A 348 -10.20 29.27 9.99
C GLY A 348 -9.94 30.31 11.07
N GLN A 349 -9.48 29.88 12.25
CA GLN A 349 -9.11 30.81 13.32
C GLN A 349 -7.85 31.62 12.97
N ALA A 350 -6.81 31.00 12.44
CA ALA A 350 -5.56 31.68 12.10
C ALA A 350 -5.73 32.74 11.00
N ARG A 351 -6.73 32.61 10.11
CA ARG A 351 -7.05 33.57 9.04
C ARG A 351 -7.35 34.97 9.57
N GLU A 352 -7.90 35.10 10.78
CA GLU A 352 -8.23 36.39 11.38
C GLU A 352 -6.98 37.28 11.55
N SER A 353 -5.84 36.66 11.92
CA SER A 353 -4.56 37.36 12.08
C SER A 353 -3.65 37.24 10.85
N VAL A 354 -3.79 36.19 10.06
CA VAL A 354 -2.97 35.91 8.87
C VAL A 354 -3.86 35.81 7.62
N PRO A 355 -4.27 36.93 7.01
CA PRO A 355 -5.22 36.90 5.86
C PRO A 355 -4.73 36.13 4.64
N LYS A 356 -3.43 35.94 4.47
CA LYS A 356 -2.81 35.18 3.37
C LYS A 356 -2.74 33.69 3.61
N ILE A 357 -3.18 33.18 4.79
CA ILE A 357 -3.11 31.77 5.09
C ILE A 357 -3.98 30.95 4.12
N SER A 358 -3.45 29.83 3.65
CA SER A 358 -4.19 28.90 2.78
C SER A 358 -3.82 27.46 3.10
N LEU A 359 -4.74 26.53 2.85
CA LEU A 359 -4.55 25.10 3.06
C LEU A 359 -4.88 24.31 1.79
N ASP A 360 -3.92 23.55 1.29
CA ASP A 360 -4.16 22.52 0.28
C ASP A 360 -4.06 21.13 0.91
N ILE A 361 -5.10 20.32 0.72
CA ILE A 361 -5.18 18.94 1.20
C ILE A 361 -5.04 18.00 0.00
N TYR A 362 -3.99 17.17 0.01
CA TYR A 362 -3.69 16.19 -1.03
C TYR A 362 -3.95 14.77 -0.50
N GLY A 363 -4.69 13.98 -1.26
CA GLY A 363 -5.02 12.59 -0.95
C GLY A 363 -6.39 12.22 -1.51
N TYR A 364 -6.68 10.93 -1.55
CA TYR A 364 -7.96 10.46 -2.02
C TYR A 364 -9.02 10.46 -0.92
N GLU A 365 -10.28 10.61 -1.34
CA GLU A 365 -11.44 10.51 -0.46
C GLU A 365 -11.65 9.04 -0.09
N ASN A 366 -11.71 8.72 1.21
CA ASN A 366 -12.04 7.38 1.68
C ASN A 366 -13.51 7.08 1.44
N SER A 367 -13.80 5.93 0.83
CA SER A 367 -15.17 5.50 0.52
C SER A 367 -15.90 4.83 1.69
N GLU A 368 -15.20 4.55 2.79
CA GLU A 368 -15.79 3.95 3.98
C GLU A 368 -17.01 4.76 4.47
N ASP A 369 -17.99 4.07 5.02
CA ASP A 369 -19.23 4.65 5.52
C ASP A 369 -19.90 5.63 4.50
N ASN A 370 -19.89 5.23 3.24
CA ASN A 370 -20.49 6.04 2.15
C ASN A 370 -19.92 7.45 2.08
N TYR A 371 -18.57 7.56 2.15
CA TYR A 371 -17.84 8.85 2.14
C TYR A 371 -18.24 9.78 3.30
N SER A 372 -18.51 9.25 4.49
CA SER A 372 -18.95 10.03 5.63
C SER A 372 -17.95 11.13 6.01
N GLU A 373 -16.66 10.80 6.09
CA GLU A 373 -15.63 11.76 6.46
C GLU A 373 -15.35 12.80 5.36
N PRO A 374 -15.22 12.47 4.06
CA PRO A 374 -15.19 13.47 3.00
C PRO A 374 -16.36 14.45 3.01
N LYS A 375 -17.59 13.96 3.25
CA LYS A 375 -18.78 14.80 3.39
C LYS A 375 -18.68 15.74 4.59
N LYS A 376 -18.21 15.23 5.74
CA LYS A 376 -17.98 16.03 6.96
C LYS A 376 -16.97 17.13 6.71
N VAL A 377 -15.83 16.82 6.10
CA VAL A 377 -14.77 17.79 5.76
C VAL A 377 -15.32 18.90 4.87
N LYS A 378 -16.03 18.55 3.78
CA LYS A 378 -16.65 19.53 2.88
C LYS A 378 -17.66 20.43 3.63
N LYS A 379 -18.47 19.85 4.52
CA LYS A 379 -19.44 20.59 5.35
C LYS A 379 -18.73 21.56 6.32
N VAL A 380 -17.61 21.18 6.91
CA VAL A 380 -16.83 22.07 7.80
C VAL A 380 -16.26 23.25 7.02
N ILE A 381 -15.66 23.01 5.84
CA ILE A 381 -15.17 24.08 4.96
C ILE A 381 -16.27 25.07 4.63
N GLN A 382 -17.46 24.58 4.25
CA GLN A 382 -18.61 25.40 3.91
C GLN A 382 -19.14 26.18 5.12
N LYS A 383 -19.29 25.53 6.28
CA LYS A 383 -19.81 26.15 7.51
C LYS A 383 -18.93 27.30 8.01
N LEU A 384 -17.63 27.20 7.79
CA LEU A 384 -16.65 28.21 8.21
C LEU A 384 -16.35 29.26 7.12
N GLY A 385 -16.96 29.14 5.93
CA GLY A 385 -16.75 30.10 4.83
C GLY A 385 -15.31 30.08 4.30
N LEU A 386 -14.66 28.90 4.24
CA LEU A 386 -13.25 28.76 3.91
C LEU A 386 -12.99 28.23 2.48
N GLN A 387 -14.00 28.22 1.61
CA GLN A 387 -13.92 27.63 0.26
C GLN A 387 -12.89 28.34 -0.64
N ASP A 388 -12.55 29.57 -0.35
CA ASP A 388 -11.55 30.37 -1.06
C ASP A 388 -10.11 29.97 -0.71
N ILE A 389 -9.85 29.56 0.54
CA ILE A 389 -8.50 29.27 1.06
C ILE A 389 -8.21 27.81 1.37
N VAL A 390 -9.22 26.95 1.53
CA VAL A 390 -9.05 25.49 1.75
C VAL A 390 -9.44 24.73 0.50
N LYS A 391 -8.50 23.99 -0.08
CA LYS A 391 -8.70 23.22 -1.33
C LYS A 391 -8.42 21.75 -1.13
N LEU A 392 -9.38 20.89 -1.53
CA LEU A 392 -9.19 19.45 -1.67
C LEU A 392 -8.63 19.17 -3.07
N LYS A 393 -7.36 18.78 -3.15
CA LYS A 393 -6.61 18.65 -4.40
C LYS A 393 -6.66 17.25 -5.01
N GLY A 394 -7.20 16.26 -4.28
CA GLY A 394 -7.17 14.87 -4.71
C GLY A 394 -5.79 14.22 -4.61
N TYR A 395 -5.69 12.99 -5.11
CA TYR A 395 -4.45 12.21 -5.07
C TYR A 395 -3.46 12.66 -6.15
N THR A 396 -2.19 12.73 -5.80
CA THR A 396 -1.09 12.99 -6.74
C THR A 396 0.15 12.18 -6.38
N ASN A 397 0.91 11.77 -7.40
CA ASN A 397 2.23 11.15 -7.25
C ASN A 397 3.37 12.18 -7.32
N ASN A 398 3.07 13.44 -7.67
CA ASN A 398 4.07 14.49 -7.83
C ASN A 398 4.01 15.48 -6.65
N LEU A 399 4.56 15.07 -5.50
CA LEU A 399 4.54 15.86 -4.26
C LEU A 399 5.73 16.82 -4.13
N VAL A 400 6.83 16.61 -4.83
CA VAL A 400 8.04 17.44 -4.69
C VAL A 400 7.77 18.93 -4.92
N PRO A 401 7.13 19.37 -6.03
CA PRO A 401 6.83 20.81 -6.20
C PRO A 401 5.91 21.37 -5.12
N ILE A 402 5.04 20.52 -4.54
CA ILE A 402 4.12 20.90 -3.46
C ILE A 402 4.90 21.17 -2.19
N TYR A 403 5.82 20.26 -1.79
CA TYR A 403 6.69 20.47 -0.64
C TYR A 403 7.60 21.69 -0.83
N GLN A 404 8.15 21.89 -2.03
CA GLN A 404 9.03 23.03 -2.33
C GLN A 404 8.30 24.38 -2.25
N SER A 405 7.00 24.43 -2.51
CA SER A 405 6.20 25.66 -2.46
C SER A 405 5.58 25.94 -1.09
N ALA A 406 5.43 24.93 -0.22
CA ALA A 406 4.75 25.05 1.06
C ALA A 406 5.70 25.55 2.16
N GLN A 407 5.14 26.26 3.15
CA GLN A 407 5.89 26.71 4.33
C GLN A 407 5.66 25.79 5.54
N ILE A 408 4.43 25.29 5.73
CA ILE A 408 4.05 24.47 6.88
C ILE A 408 3.33 23.21 6.41
N PHE A 409 3.60 22.07 7.07
CA PHE A 409 2.87 20.82 6.97
C PHE A 409 2.03 20.64 8.24
N GLY A 410 0.70 20.59 8.09
CA GLY A 410 -0.23 20.39 9.20
C GLY A 410 -0.63 18.90 9.32
N LEU A 411 -0.51 18.34 10.53
CA LEU A 411 -0.90 16.96 10.82
C LEU A 411 -1.75 16.87 12.09
N THR A 412 -3.01 16.48 11.91
CA THR A 412 -3.99 16.38 13.01
C THR A 412 -4.47 14.96 13.28
N SER A 413 -3.75 13.95 12.78
CA SER A 413 -4.08 12.54 12.98
C SER A 413 -4.20 12.18 14.45
N ARG A 414 -5.09 11.22 14.78
CA ARG A 414 -5.19 10.66 16.13
C ARG A 414 -4.19 9.55 16.42
N MET A 415 -3.62 8.95 15.40
CA MET A 415 -2.61 7.89 15.47
C MET A 415 -1.86 7.78 14.15
N GLU A 416 -0.59 7.47 14.20
CA GLU A 416 0.26 7.20 13.04
C GLU A 416 1.30 6.13 13.38
N GLY A 417 1.64 5.28 12.41
CA GLY A 417 2.79 4.38 12.55
C GLY A 417 4.11 5.12 12.39
N PHE A 418 4.25 5.89 11.29
CA PHE A 418 5.44 6.70 11.01
C PHE A 418 5.09 8.05 10.40
N ASP A 419 4.35 8.10 9.31
CA ASP A 419 4.02 9.23 8.43
C ASP A 419 5.13 9.63 7.46
N LEU A 420 5.15 8.91 6.32
CA LEU A 420 6.10 9.17 5.23
C LEU A 420 5.97 10.58 4.65
N ALA A 421 4.75 11.11 4.56
CA ALA A 421 4.50 12.42 3.97
C ALA A 421 5.09 13.55 4.83
N LEU A 422 5.01 13.43 6.15
CA LEU A 422 5.67 14.36 7.08
C LEU A 422 7.19 14.29 6.93
N MET A 423 7.77 13.08 6.89
CA MET A 423 9.21 12.91 6.68
C MET A 423 9.65 13.53 5.33
N GLU A 424 8.90 13.30 4.27
CA GLU A 424 9.18 13.90 2.96
C GLU A 424 9.04 15.43 3.00
N ALA A 425 8.03 15.97 3.69
CA ALA A 425 7.88 17.41 3.85
C ALA A 425 9.08 18.05 4.55
N ILE A 426 9.53 17.50 5.68
CA ILE A 426 10.72 18.02 6.38
C ILE A 426 12.00 17.89 5.55
N SER A 427 12.12 16.86 4.68
CA SER A 427 13.27 16.72 3.80
C SER A 427 13.38 17.85 2.76
N HIS A 428 12.28 18.52 2.48
CA HIS A 428 12.22 19.71 1.64
C HIS A 428 12.15 21.01 2.45
N GLY A 429 12.45 20.97 3.76
CA GLY A 429 12.49 22.13 4.63
C GLY A 429 11.12 22.70 5.02
N VAL A 430 10.03 21.94 4.83
CA VAL A 430 8.69 22.35 5.30
C VAL A 430 8.62 22.16 6.82
N VAL A 431 8.09 23.13 7.54
CA VAL A 431 7.98 23.10 9.01
C VAL A 431 6.78 22.25 9.41
N GLY A 432 6.97 21.28 10.32
CA GLY A 432 5.90 20.40 10.78
C GLY A 432 5.11 20.99 11.96
N GLU A 433 3.80 21.13 11.82
CA GLU A 433 2.88 21.45 12.92
C GLU A 433 2.00 20.23 13.15
N VAL A 434 2.28 19.43 14.19
CA VAL A 434 1.71 18.11 14.35
C VAL A 434 1.08 17.91 15.72
N TYR A 435 0.02 17.11 15.79
CA TYR A 435 -0.48 16.64 17.08
C TYR A 435 0.50 15.66 17.74
N ASP A 436 0.57 15.71 19.08
CA ASP A 436 1.32 14.74 19.90
C ASP A 436 0.61 13.39 19.87
N VAL A 437 1.01 12.55 18.93
CA VAL A 437 0.44 11.23 18.75
C VAL A 437 1.52 10.18 18.53
N ASN A 438 1.27 9.00 19.03
CA ASN A 438 2.11 7.85 18.80
C ASN A 438 1.88 7.29 17.38
N TYR A 439 2.93 6.92 16.64
CA TYR A 439 4.33 6.86 17.08
C TYR A 439 5.24 7.75 16.21
N GLY A 440 4.84 8.02 14.96
CA GLY A 440 5.68 8.67 13.96
C GLY A 440 5.86 10.16 14.16
N PRO A 441 4.78 10.96 14.25
CA PRO A 441 4.88 12.42 14.25
C PRO A 441 5.80 12.97 15.35
N ASN A 442 5.66 12.47 16.58
CA ASN A 442 6.50 12.88 17.72
C ASN A 442 7.90 12.23 17.73
N SER A 443 8.22 11.38 16.75
CA SER A 443 9.58 10.89 16.49
C SER A 443 10.27 11.66 15.36
N ILE A 444 9.49 12.10 14.37
CA ILE A 444 9.98 12.86 13.22
C ILE A 444 10.17 14.34 13.59
N ILE A 445 9.20 14.91 14.31
CA ILE A 445 9.27 16.30 14.76
C ILE A 445 10.00 16.37 16.10
N LYS A 446 11.01 17.23 16.14
CA LYS A 446 11.73 17.67 17.33
C LYS A 446 11.20 19.07 17.68
N ASP A 447 10.44 19.15 18.76
CA ASP A 447 9.74 20.37 19.16
C ASP A 447 10.67 21.59 19.24
N GLY A 448 10.31 22.69 18.58
CA GLY A 448 11.10 23.91 18.47
C GLY A 448 12.38 23.82 17.62
N VAL A 449 12.62 22.68 16.92
CA VAL A 449 13.80 22.47 16.05
C VAL A 449 13.40 22.40 14.58
N ASN A 450 12.48 21.53 14.21
CA ASN A 450 12.01 21.33 12.83
C ASN A 450 10.48 21.46 12.68
N GLY A 451 9.82 21.90 13.75
CA GLY A 451 8.37 22.05 13.86
C GLY A 451 7.96 22.16 15.32
N ASN A 452 6.66 22.03 15.57
CA ASN A 452 6.11 22.03 16.92
C ASN A 452 5.17 20.84 17.12
N ILE A 453 5.19 20.31 18.36
CA ILE A 453 4.30 19.24 18.81
C ILE A 453 3.19 19.86 19.63
N ILE A 454 1.95 19.60 19.22
CA ILE A 454 0.75 20.21 19.78
C ILE A 454 -0.09 19.12 20.44
N GLU A 455 -0.60 19.39 21.61
CA GLU A 455 -1.49 18.50 22.33
C GLU A 455 -2.65 18.01 21.46
N LEU A 456 -2.93 16.71 21.53
CA LEU A 456 -3.99 16.07 20.74
C LEU A 456 -5.32 16.80 20.90
N ARG A 457 -6.00 17.09 19.79
CA ARG A 457 -7.28 17.84 19.68
C ARG A 457 -7.21 19.33 20.03
N ASN A 458 -6.05 19.87 20.36
CA ASN A 458 -5.92 21.29 20.66
C ASN A 458 -5.67 22.12 19.37
N TRP A 459 -6.68 22.12 18.47
CA TRP A 459 -6.61 22.87 17.24
C TRP A 459 -6.52 24.39 17.45
N HIS A 460 -6.99 24.91 18.59
CA HIS A 460 -6.79 26.32 18.97
C HIS A 460 -5.30 26.66 19.18
N LYS A 461 -4.55 25.79 19.87
CA LYS A 461 -3.11 25.95 20.00
C LYS A 461 -2.40 25.85 18.66
N MET A 462 -2.86 24.97 17.76
CA MET A 462 -2.35 24.86 16.39
C MET A 462 -2.58 26.15 15.60
N ALA A 463 -3.77 26.76 15.70
CA ALA A 463 -4.06 28.06 15.10
C ALA A 463 -3.11 29.16 15.58
N ASN A 464 -2.89 29.24 16.90
CA ASN A 464 -1.96 30.22 17.48
C ASN A 464 -0.51 29.99 17.03
N GLN A 465 -0.09 28.74 16.83
CA GLN A 465 1.24 28.44 16.27
C GLN A 465 1.35 28.87 14.80
N PHE A 466 0.32 28.66 13.98
CA PHE A 466 0.31 29.19 12.61
C PHE A 466 0.49 30.70 12.60
N VAL A 467 -0.26 31.45 13.44
CA VAL A 467 -0.12 32.91 13.57
C VAL A 467 1.31 33.26 13.96
N LYS A 468 1.83 32.69 15.06
CA LYS A 468 3.18 32.94 15.56
C LYS A 468 4.27 32.74 14.51
N LEU A 469 4.14 31.65 13.69
CA LEU A 469 5.13 31.32 12.66
C LEU A 469 5.06 32.27 11.48
N PHE A 470 3.87 32.64 11.01
CA PHE A 470 3.70 33.53 9.87
C PHE A 470 4.00 34.99 10.21
N GLU A 471 3.83 35.40 11.47
CA GLU A 471 4.23 36.73 11.97
C GLU A 471 5.73 36.82 12.31
N ASN A 472 6.45 35.69 12.39
CA ASN A 472 7.88 35.66 12.68
C ASN A 472 8.67 34.90 11.59
N PRO A 473 9.02 35.57 10.49
CA PRO A 473 9.78 34.95 9.39
C PRO A 473 11.13 34.33 9.80
N ASN A 474 11.81 34.94 10.77
CA ASN A 474 13.09 34.44 11.27
C ASN A 474 12.92 33.11 12.00
N LEU A 475 11.88 32.98 12.82
CA LEU A 475 11.56 31.70 13.49
C LEU A 475 11.18 30.62 12.47
N LEU A 476 10.34 30.98 11.52
CA LEU A 476 9.90 30.05 10.45
C LEU A 476 11.12 29.55 9.64
N GLN A 477 12.05 30.46 9.26
CA GLN A 477 13.28 30.09 8.56
C GLN A 477 14.21 29.23 9.42
N LYS A 478 14.32 29.51 10.73
CA LYS A 478 15.10 28.69 11.66
C LYS A 478 14.57 27.26 11.72
N LEU A 479 13.28 27.08 11.87
CA LEU A 479 12.65 25.74 11.91
C LEU A 479 12.79 25.01 10.56
N SER A 480 12.70 25.73 9.44
CA SER A 480 12.97 25.15 8.12
C SER A 480 14.41 24.63 7.98
N SER A 481 15.37 25.39 8.48
CA SER A 481 16.77 24.95 8.50
C SER A 481 16.96 23.70 9.36
N GLY A 482 16.24 23.62 10.47
CA GLY A 482 16.17 22.43 11.33
C GLY A 482 15.50 21.24 10.63
N ALA A 483 14.48 21.49 9.82
CA ALA A 483 13.80 20.44 9.05
C ALA A 483 14.77 19.78 8.04
N TYR A 484 15.47 20.56 7.23
CA TYR A 484 16.52 20.04 6.34
C TYR A 484 17.62 19.26 7.09
N ALA A 485 18.03 19.73 8.27
CA ALA A 485 19.05 19.05 9.06
C ALA A 485 18.55 17.70 9.62
N SER A 486 17.30 17.66 10.10
CA SER A 486 16.69 16.45 10.66
C SER A 486 16.47 15.36 9.61
N ALA A 487 16.24 15.72 8.35
CA ALA A 487 16.03 14.77 7.27
C ALA A 487 17.21 13.79 7.05
N LYS A 488 18.43 14.20 7.44
CA LYS A 488 19.64 13.37 7.33
C LYS A 488 19.57 12.09 8.18
N GLU A 489 18.75 12.06 9.22
CA GLU A 489 18.52 10.86 10.03
C GLU A 489 17.94 9.71 9.20
N TYR A 490 17.24 10.04 8.12
CA TYR A 490 16.59 9.11 7.20
C TYR A 490 17.39 8.88 5.91
N SER A 491 18.69 9.19 5.91
CA SER A 491 19.55 8.93 4.74
C SER A 491 19.63 7.44 4.41
N PRO A 492 19.89 7.06 3.15
CA PRO A 492 20.04 5.66 2.77
C PRO A 492 21.07 4.92 3.63
N GLU A 493 22.22 5.56 3.98
CA GLU A 493 23.26 4.96 4.81
C GLU A 493 22.78 4.66 6.22
N ASN A 494 22.08 5.62 6.86
CA ASN A 494 21.59 5.45 8.22
C ASN A 494 20.54 4.34 8.29
N ILE A 495 19.63 4.31 7.34
CA ILE A 495 18.59 3.26 7.29
C ILE A 495 19.23 1.90 6.93
N TRP A 496 20.21 1.87 6.02
CA TRP A 496 20.92 0.65 5.68
C TRP A 496 21.65 0.06 6.89
N ALA A 497 22.31 0.89 7.69
CA ALA A 497 22.98 0.44 8.92
C ALA A 497 22.03 -0.28 9.88
N THR A 498 20.75 0.13 9.93
CA THR A 498 19.74 -0.57 10.75
C THR A 498 19.34 -1.93 10.16
N TRP A 499 19.24 -2.04 8.83
CA TRP A 499 18.96 -3.29 8.14
C TRP A 499 20.10 -4.29 8.25
N ILE A 500 21.37 -3.84 8.19
CA ILE A 500 22.55 -4.71 8.39
C ILE A 500 22.47 -5.43 9.73
N ASN A 501 22.06 -4.75 10.81
CA ASN A 501 21.94 -5.37 12.12
C ASN A 501 20.96 -6.54 12.13
N LEU A 502 19.81 -6.41 11.45
CA LEU A 502 18.83 -7.48 11.31
C LEU A 502 19.37 -8.64 10.46
N ILE A 503 20.01 -8.33 9.32
CA ILE A 503 20.60 -9.35 8.42
C ILE A 503 21.70 -10.13 9.16
N GLN A 504 22.53 -9.47 9.94
CA GLN A 504 23.56 -10.11 10.74
C GLN A 504 23.00 -11.02 11.83
N ASP A 505 21.88 -10.62 12.48
CA ASP A 505 21.20 -11.47 13.46
C ASP A 505 20.61 -12.73 12.79
N ALA A 506 20.00 -12.57 11.61
CA ALA A 506 19.49 -13.69 10.83
C ALA A 506 20.60 -14.69 10.47
N ASN A 507 21.75 -14.18 10.00
CA ASN A 507 22.90 -15.02 9.64
C ASN A 507 23.50 -15.74 10.85
N ARG A 508 23.63 -15.08 12.01
CA ARG A 508 24.11 -15.71 13.25
C ARG A 508 23.23 -16.85 13.72
N LYS A 509 21.91 -16.64 13.74
CA LYS A 509 20.94 -17.66 14.16
C LYS A 509 20.87 -18.85 13.18
N ASN A 510 21.32 -18.66 11.97
CA ASN A 510 21.41 -19.74 11.01
C ASN A 510 22.67 -20.60 11.20
N GLN A 511 23.81 -20.00 11.60
CA GLN A 511 25.10 -20.70 11.79
C GLN A 511 25.19 -21.43 13.14
N GLY A 512 24.34 -21.07 14.11
CA GLY A 512 24.38 -21.60 15.45
C GLY A 512 23.45 -22.80 15.73
N ASN A 513 22.87 -23.39 14.68
CA ASN A 513 22.01 -24.59 14.79
C ASN A 513 22.50 -25.72 13.87
#